data_78271d96267a730a825b54f72890474b
#
_entry.id   78271d96267a730a825b54f72890474b
#
_cell.length_a   1.000
_cell.length_b   1.000
_cell.length_c   1.000
_cell.angle_alpha   90.00
_cell.angle_beta   90.00
_cell.angle_gamma   90.00
#
_symmetry.space_group_name_H-M   'P 1'
#
loop_
_entity.id
_entity.type
_entity.pdbx_description
1 polymer ?
#
loop_
_entity_poly.entity_id
_entity_poly.type
_entity_poly.pdbx_seq_one_letter_code
_entity_poly.pdbx_strand_id
1 'polypeptide(L)'
;MGTTPTIVKSRRSTSVHWMRWLVVVLLLLTAGWFAWVYRQIVATSNIDNAQPADAIAVFGAAEYAGRPSPVLHARLDKVVSLYDEGMAPVVVTLGGGSDKDSGKTEAGVGRDYLLANGVPFDRIIAETKSLDTEEQVNSLANIEERKNFHHIIVVSDGTHLFRIALLCKRAGLNVYTSPRAPLGRIDDIDAAERMMHEMLSYTALRMDLRASGIRLWLEGRSSKS
;
A
#
# COMPACT_ATOMS: atom_id res chain seq x y z
N MET A 1 28.85 46.19 -63.92
CA MET A 1 27.72 45.81 -63.08
C MET A 1 28.14 44.60 -62.25
N GLY A 2 28.57 44.82 -61.03
CA GLY A 2 29.03 43.75 -60.15
C GLY A 2 27.89 43.35 -59.17
N THR A 3 27.45 42.14 -59.22
CA THR A 3 26.47 41.57 -58.32
C THR A 3 27.20 40.94 -57.11
N THR A 4 27.07 41.55 -55.92
CA THR A 4 27.62 41.06 -54.67
C THR A 4 26.78 39.88 -54.19
N PRO A 5 27.34 38.69 -53.87
CA PRO A 5 26.56 37.58 -53.30
C PRO A 5 26.25 37.86 -51.83
N THR A 6 24.95 37.85 -51.49
CA THR A 6 24.46 37.94 -50.11
C THR A 6 24.65 36.62 -49.43
N ILE A 7 25.58 36.55 -48.44
CA ILE A 7 25.79 35.36 -47.64
C ILE A 7 24.65 35.29 -46.60
N VAL A 8 23.69 34.41 -46.81
CA VAL A 8 22.65 34.07 -45.83
C VAL A 8 23.29 33.21 -44.73
N LYS A 9 23.58 33.80 -43.58
CA LYS A 9 24.06 33.09 -42.38
C LYS A 9 22.93 32.27 -41.79
N SER A 10 22.94 30.97 -42.06
CA SER A 10 22.04 30.03 -41.40
C SER A 10 22.25 30.10 -39.88
N ARG A 11 21.24 30.61 -39.18
CA ARG A 11 21.15 30.50 -37.70
C ARG A 11 20.94 29.04 -37.34
N ARG A 12 22.01 28.31 -37.10
CA ARG A 12 21.93 26.99 -36.51
C ARG A 12 21.24 27.07 -35.13
N SER A 13 20.13 26.40 -35.03
CA SER A 13 19.26 26.31 -33.87
C SER A 13 20.01 25.69 -32.68
N THR A 14 20.51 26.52 -31.79
CA THR A 14 21.06 26.14 -30.49
C THR A 14 19.95 25.63 -29.53
N SER A 15 18.68 25.86 -29.88
CA SER A 15 17.53 25.54 -29.07
C SER A 15 17.22 24.02 -28.97
N VAL A 16 17.70 23.20 -29.92
CA VAL A 16 17.42 21.75 -29.94
C VAL A 16 18.32 20.97 -28.97
N HIS A 17 19.55 21.45 -28.71
CA HIS A 17 20.50 20.73 -27.85
C HIS A 17 20.15 20.84 -26.37
N TRP A 18 19.78 22.01 -25.86
CA TRP A 18 19.41 22.18 -24.47
C TRP A 18 18.11 21.41 -24.12
N MET A 19 17.15 21.37 -25.08
CA MET A 19 15.92 20.60 -24.89
C MET A 19 16.19 19.09 -24.82
N ARG A 20 17.14 18.56 -25.61
CA ARG A 20 17.59 17.16 -25.50
C ARG A 20 18.20 16.88 -24.11
N TRP A 21 19.05 17.77 -23.63
CA TRP A 21 19.65 17.65 -22.30
C TRP A 21 18.60 17.73 -21.18
N LEU A 22 17.60 18.60 -21.29
CA LEU A 22 16.48 18.65 -20.36
C LEU A 22 15.71 17.33 -20.32
N VAL A 23 15.41 16.75 -21.46
CA VAL A 23 14.72 15.46 -21.56
C VAL A 23 15.57 14.36 -20.90
N VAL A 24 16.88 14.31 -21.19
CA VAL A 24 17.78 13.31 -20.58
C VAL A 24 17.82 13.48 -19.05
N VAL A 25 17.96 14.70 -18.56
CA VAL A 25 17.97 14.98 -17.12
C VAL A 25 16.64 14.57 -16.47
N LEU A 26 15.51 14.89 -17.10
CA LEU A 26 14.19 14.48 -16.60
C LEU A 26 14.04 12.96 -16.54
N LEU A 27 14.50 12.26 -17.58
CA LEU A 27 14.46 10.79 -17.59
C LEU A 27 15.35 10.20 -16.49
N LEU A 28 16.55 10.75 -16.28
CA LEU A 28 17.44 10.31 -15.21
C LEU A 28 16.85 10.57 -13.81
N LEU A 29 16.24 11.73 -13.60
CA LEU A 29 15.55 12.05 -12.33
C LEU A 29 14.38 11.11 -12.08
N THR A 30 13.57 10.84 -13.12
CA THR A 30 12.44 9.90 -13.03
C THR A 30 12.93 8.49 -12.73
N ALA A 31 13.94 8.01 -13.44
CA ALA A 31 14.53 6.70 -13.19
C ALA A 31 15.13 6.59 -11.77
N GLY A 32 15.86 7.63 -11.33
CA GLY A 32 16.39 7.72 -9.96
C GLY A 32 15.31 7.70 -8.89
N TRP A 33 14.19 8.41 -9.12
CA TRP A 33 13.04 8.39 -8.24
C TRP A 33 12.44 6.97 -8.11
N PHE A 34 12.15 6.31 -9.24
CA PHE A 34 11.58 4.97 -9.21
C PHE A 34 12.55 3.94 -8.62
N ALA A 35 13.85 4.05 -8.89
CA ALA A 35 14.85 3.19 -8.26
C ALA A 35 14.90 3.39 -6.73
N TRP A 36 14.77 4.62 -6.25
CA TRP A 36 14.70 4.92 -4.83
C TRP A 36 13.42 4.34 -4.21
N VAL A 37 12.24 4.56 -4.82
CA VAL A 37 10.96 4.00 -4.34
C VAL A 37 11.04 2.47 -4.28
N TYR A 38 11.53 1.81 -5.34
CA TYR A 38 11.73 0.37 -5.38
C TYR A 38 12.56 -0.12 -4.19
N ARG A 39 13.72 0.50 -3.95
CA ARG A 39 14.58 0.13 -2.81
C ARG A 39 13.88 0.30 -1.47
N GLN A 40 13.09 1.34 -1.29
CA GLN A 40 12.34 1.56 -0.05
C GLN A 40 11.26 0.49 0.16
N ILE A 41 10.51 0.15 -0.90
CA ILE A 41 9.51 -0.92 -0.84
C ILE A 41 10.18 -2.25 -0.48
N VAL A 42 11.26 -2.63 -1.15
CA VAL A 42 11.99 -3.88 -0.88
C VAL A 42 12.54 -3.90 0.55
N ALA A 43 13.10 -2.79 1.02
CA ALA A 43 13.61 -2.69 2.38
C ALA A 43 12.50 -2.90 3.42
N THR A 44 11.34 -2.23 3.25
CA THR A 44 10.20 -2.39 4.15
C THR A 44 9.58 -3.79 4.06
N SER A 45 9.57 -4.40 2.87
CA SER A 45 8.97 -5.72 2.65
C SER A 45 9.67 -6.85 3.39
N ASN A 46 10.96 -6.70 3.63
CA ASN A 46 11.83 -7.76 4.17
C ASN A 46 12.10 -7.62 5.67
N ILE A 47 11.59 -6.57 6.30
CA ILE A 47 11.86 -6.31 7.71
C ILE A 47 10.55 -6.41 8.49
N ASP A 48 10.53 -7.30 9.48
CA ASP A 48 9.49 -7.35 10.49
C ASP A 48 9.92 -6.44 11.66
N ASN A 49 9.21 -5.33 11.82
CA ASN A 49 9.47 -4.35 12.87
C ASN A 49 8.48 -4.48 14.05
N ALA A 50 7.76 -5.62 14.17
CA ALA A 50 6.79 -5.80 15.22
C ALA A 50 7.46 -5.61 16.61
N GLN A 51 6.81 -4.83 17.45
CA GLN A 51 7.17 -4.57 18.84
C GLN A 51 5.89 -4.57 19.68
N PRO A 52 5.96 -4.81 20.98
CA PRO A 52 4.80 -4.72 21.85
C PRO A 52 4.03 -3.41 21.65
N ALA A 53 2.72 -3.52 21.44
CA ALA A 53 1.84 -2.44 21.07
C ALA A 53 0.46 -2.56 21.73
N ASP A 54 -0.42 -1.58 21.52
CA ASP A 54 -1.77 -1.57 22.07
C ASP A 54 -2.74 -2.37 21.20
N ALA A 55 -2.47 -2.46 19.91
CA ALA A 55 -3.30 -3.21 18.95
C ALA A 55 -2.48 -3.76 17.78
N ILE A 56 -3.03 -4.84 17.15
CA ILE A 56 -2.59 -5.35 15.85
C ILE A 56 -3.69 -5.01 14.84
N ALA A 57 -3.38 -4.23 13.81
CA ALA A 57 -4.31 -3.90 12.75
C ALA A 57 -3.97 -4.69 11.48
N VAL A 58 -4.92 -5.48 10.98
CA VAL A 58 -4.80 -6.18 9.70
C VAL A 58 -5.56 -5.42 8.61
N PHE A 59 -4.85 -5.05 7.55
CA PHE A 59 -5.46 -4.42 6.38
C PHE A 59 -6.17 -5.47 5.53
N GLY A 60 -7.34 -5.09 5.03
CA GLY A 60 -8.19 -5.95 4.22
C GLY A 60 -7.51 -6.42 2.94
N ALA A 61 -7.95 -7.54 2.47
CA ALA A 61 -7.70 -8.11 1.14
C ALA A 61 -8.96 -8.88 0.75
N ALA A 62 -9.06 -9.26 -0.53
CA ALA A 62 -10.28 -9.89 -1.03
C ALA A 62 -10.78 -11.04 -0.14
N GLU A 63 -12.08 -11.17 -0.05
CA GLU A 63 -12.79 -12.36 0.46
C GLU A 63 -13.56 -13.01 -0.69
N TYR A 64 -13.77 -14.33 -0.62
CA TYR A 64 -14.49 -15.09 -1.63
C TYR A 64 -15.53 -15.98 -0.95
N ALA A 65 -16.80 -15.75 -1.25
CA ALA A 65 -17.92 -16.53 -0.69
C ALA A 65 -17.88 -16.66 0.84
N GLY A 66 -17.50 -15.58 1.54
CA GLY A 66 -17.41 -15.53 2.99
C GLY A 66 -16.20 -16.23 3.60
N ARG A 67 -15.15 -16.48 2.80
CA ARG A 67 -13.86 -17.03 3.24
C ARG A 67 -12.74 -16.06 2.89
N PRO A 68 -11.67 -15.99 3.69
CA PRO A 68 -10.54 -15.14 3.34
C PRO A 68 -9.87 -15.65 2.06
N SER A 69 -9.51 -14.73 1.14
CA SER A 69 -8.62 -15.05 0.03
C SER A 69 -7.28 -15.59 0.57
N PRO A 70 -6.46 -16.29 -0.23
CA PRO A 70 -5.15 -16.74 0.22
C PRO A 70 -4.29 -15.62 0.81
N VAL A 71 -4.40 -14.40 0.26
CA VAL A 71 -3.69 -13.21 0.74
C VAL A 71 -4.20 -12.79 2.11
N LEU A 72 -5.52 -12.63 2.28
CA LEU A 72 -6.12 -12.28 3.56
C LEU A 72 -5.84 -13.35 4.62
N HIS A 73 -5.93 -14.62 4.25
CA HIS A 73 -5.62 -15.75 5.13
C HIS A 73 -4.20 -15.64 5.70
N ALA A 74 -3.19 -15.43 4.85
CA ALA A 74 -1.81 -15.30 5.29
C ALA A 74 -1.55 -14.05 6.17
N ARG A 75 -2.29 -12.96 5.95
CA ARG A 75 -2.26 -11.80 6.86
C ARG A 75 -2.86 -12.16 8.22
N LEU A 76 -3.97 -12.87 8.24
CA LEU A 76 -4.64 -13.30 9.47
C LEU A 76 -3.79 -14.31 10.25
N ASP A 77 -3.12 -15.24 9.58
CA ASP A 77 -2.15 -16.16 10.22
C ASP A 77 -1.05 -15.39 10.95
N LYS A 78 -0.50 -14.34 10.31
CA LYS A 78 0.48 -13.47 10.94
C LYS A 78 -0.09 -12.75 12.16
N VAL A 79 -1.34 -12.31 12.10
CA VAL A 79 -2.03 -11.68 13.24
C VAL A 79 -2.20 -12.66 14.40
N VAL A 80 -2.63 -13.89 14.13
CA VAL A 80 -2.76 -14.95 15.16
C VAL A 80 -1.41 -15.18 15.83
N SER A 81 -0.33 -15.35 15.05
CA SER A 81 1.02 -15.51 15.60
C SER A 81 1.41 -14.36 16.55
N LEU A 82 1.24 -13.12 16.10
CA LEU A 82 1.56 -11.94 16.92
C LEU A 82 0.69 -11.83 18.19
N TYR A 83 -0.58 -12.23 18.09
CA TYR A 83 -1.49 -12.24 19.23
C TYR A 83 -1.09 -13.31 20.25
N ASP A 84 -0.77 -14.52 19.80
CA ASP A 84 -0.32 -15.64 20.63
C ASP A 84 1.03 -15.35 21.31
N GLU A 85 1.90 -14.60 20.65
CA GLU A 85 3.15 -14.08 21.19
C GLU A 85 2.94 -12.96 22.23
N GLY A 86 1.69 -12.51 22.43
CA GLY A 86 1.35 -11.45 23.36
C GLY A 86 1.79 -10.05 22.93
N MET A 87 2.00 -9.84 21.62
CA MET A 87 2.50 -8.57 21.09
C MET A 87 1.49 -7.42 21.24
N ALA A 88 0.18 -7.72 21.28
CA ALA A 88 -0.86 -6.73 21.61
C ALA A 88 -2.14 -7.41 22.13
N PRO A 89 -2.90 -6.75 23.02
CA PRO A 89 -4.10 -7.32 23.64
C PRO A 89 -5.36 -7.20 22.73
N VAL A 90 -5.33 -6.43 21.67
CA VAL A 90 -6.48 -6.13 20.79
C VAL A 90 -6.11 -6.34 19.34
N VAL A 91 -7.04 -6.87 18.54
CA VAL A 91 -6.91 -6.98 17.09
C VAL A 91 -7.96 -6.12 16.40
N VAL A 92 -7.53 -5.37 15.38
CA VAL A 92 -8.40 -4.57 14.51
C VAL A 92 -8.38 -5.17 13.10
N THR A 93 -9.53 -5.63 12.61
CA THR A 93 -9.68 -6.05 11.21
C THR A 93 -10.29 -4.91 10.40
N LEU A 94 -9.69 -4.59 9.26
CA LEU A 94 -10.08 -3.47 8.40
C LEU A 94 -10.53 -3.97 7.03
N GLY A 95 -11.57 -3.36 6.47
CA GLY A 95 -12.03 -3.62 5.11
C GLY A 95 -13.53 -3.88 5.00
N GLY A 96 -14.18 -2.96 4.26
CA GLY A 96 -15.61 -3.00 3.93
C GLY A 96 -15.92 -3.69 2.61
N GLY A 97 -14.88 -4.00 1.81
CA GLY A 97 -15.06 -4.74 0.56
C GLY A 97 -15.72 -6.08 0.79
N SER A 98 -16.60 -6.49 -0.10
CA SER A 98 -17.26 -7.78 -0.05
C SER A 98 -17.40 -8.35 -1.46
N ASP A 99 -17.34 -9.68 -1.55
CA ASP A 99 -17.86 -10.38 -2.71
C ASP A 99 -19.39 -10.18 -2.76
N LYS A 100 -19.90 -9.79 -3.94
CA LYS A 100 -21.33 -9.48 -4.12
C LYS A 100 -22.27 -10.60 -3.69
N ASP A 101 -21.78 -11.83 -3.71
CA ASP A 101 -22.58 -13.02 -3.41
C ASP A 101 -22.47 -13.47 -1.94
N SER A 102 -21.48 -12.99 -1.18
CA SER A 102 -21.25 -13.43 0.21
C SER A 102 -22.04 -12.64 1.25
N GLY A 103 -22.32 -11.37 0.96
CA GLY A 103 -22.89 -10.44 1.94
C GLY A 103 -22.01 -10.19 3.17
N LYS A 104 -20.75 -10.66 3.13
CA LYS A 104 -19.76 -10.48 4.20
C LYS A 104 -18.66 -9.53 3.76
N THR A 105 -18.12 -8.77 4.70
CA THR A 105 -17.01 -7.86 4.46
C THR A 105 -15.67 -8.52 4.77
N GLU A 106 -14.58 -8.04 4.19
CA GLU A 106 -13.21 -8.48 4.46
C GLU A 106 -12.92 -8.50 5.97
N ALA A 107 -13.25 -7.41 6.67
CA ALA A 107 -13.08 -7.32 8.12
C ALA A 107 -13.98 -8.29 8.89
N GLY A 108 -15.21 -8.52 8.42
CA GLY A 108 -16.13 -9.50 9.02
C GLY A 108 -15.61 -10.93 8.89
N VAL A 109 -15.12 -11.28 7.70
CA VAL A 109 -14.49 -12.59 7.45
C VAL A 109 -13.19 -12.72 8.27
N GLY A 110 -12.39 -11.65 8.37
CA GLY A 110 -11.21 -11.62 9.21
C GLY A 110 -11.53 -11.86 10.70
N ARG A 111 -12.57 -11.20 11.22
CA ARG A 111 -13.06 -11.45 12.60
C ARG A 111 -13.47 -12.89 12.79
N ASP A 112 -14.26 -13.44 11.88
CA ASP A 112 -14.76 -14.82 11.99
C ASP A 112 -13.57 -15.82 11.98
N TYR A 113 -12.54 -15.55 11.19
CA TYR A 113 -11.31 -16.33 11.18
C TYR A 113 -10.56 -16.26 12.51
N LEU A 114 -10.37 -15.05 13.06
CA LEU A 114 -9.67 -14.86 14.33
C LEU A 114 -10.39 -15.54 15.50
N LEU A 115 -11.73 -15.47 15.54
CA LEU A 115 -12.55 -16.20 16.52
C LEU A 115 -12.33 -17.71 16.43
N ALA A 116 -12.30 -18.27 15.22
CA ALA A 116 -12.04 -19.69 15.00
C ALA A 116 -10.62 -20.11 15.42
N ASN A 117 -9.67 -19.18 15.48
CA ASN A 117 -8.29 -19.40 15.92
C ASN A 117 -8.03 -18.92 17.38
N GLY A 118 -9.07 -18.76 18.19
CA GLY A 118 -8.94 -18.58 19.64
C GLY A 118 -8.81 -17.15 20.14
N VAL A 119 -8.87 -16.13 19.25
CA VAL A 119 -8.90 -14.74 19.68
C VAL A 119 -10.28 -14.40 20.25
N PRO A 120 -10.40 -13.94 21.51
CA PRO A 120 -11.71 -13.66 22.12
C PRO A 120 -12.47 -12.55 21.41
N PHE A 121 -13.80 -12.63 21.35
CA PHE A 121 -14.66 -11.68 20.66
C PHE A 121 -14.47 -10.23 21.15
N ASP A 122 -14.33 -10.04 22.45
CA ASP A 122 -14.11 -8.73 23.08
C ASP A 122 -12.73 -8.12 22.79
N ARG A 123 -11.82 -8.90 22.20
CA ARG A 123 -10.49 -8.48 21.76
C ARG A 123 -10.44 -8.14 20.27
N ILE A 124 -11.53 -8.27 19.52
CA ILE A 124 -11.56 -8.01 18.08
C ILE A 124 -12.45 -6.79 17.80
N ILE A 125 -11.91 -5.84 17.06
CA ILE A 125 -12.64 -4.70 16.50
C ILE A 125 -12.71 -4.88 14.99
N ALA A 126 -13.89 -5.11 14.41
CA ALA A 126 -14.07 -5.21 12.98
C ALA A 126 -14.56 -3.88 12.38
N GLU A 127 -13.75 -3.26 11.54
CA GLU A 127 -14.11 -2.07 10.78
C GLU A 127 -14.56 -2.49 9.37
N THR A 128 -15.84 -2.38 9.07
CA THR A 128 -16.50 -2.98 7.90
C THR A 128 -16.97 -1.98 6.85
N LYS A 129 -16.49 -0.74 6.88
CA LYS A 129 -16.99 0.33 6.00
C LYS A 129 -15.98 0.81 4.97
N SER A 130 -14.69 0.74 5.30
CA SER A 130 -13.62 1.27 4.47
C SER A 130 -13.42 0.45 3.20
N LEU A 131 -13.49 1.10 2.04
CA LEU A 131 -13.39 0.44 0.73
C LEU A 131 -11.98 0.53 0.11
N ASP A 132 -11.13 1.42 0.61
CA ASP A 132 -9.77 1.59 0.15
C ASP A 132 -8.78 1.75 1.32
N THR A 133 -7.47 1.71 0.99
CA THR A 133 -6.40 1.78 2.00
C THR A 133 -6.39 3.10 2.78
N GLU A 134 -6.75 4.21 2.14
CA GLU A 134 -6.78 5.53 2.79
C GLU A 134 -7.95 5.62 3.78
N GLU A 135 -9.11 5.09 3.40
CA GLU A 135 -10.25 4.97 4.29
C GLU A 135 -9.97 4.03 5.47
N GLN A 136 -9.28 2.90 5.22
CA GLN A 136 -8.85 1.98 6.29
C GLN A 136 -7.92 2.67 7.29
N VAL A 137 -6.96 3.47 6.82
CA VAL A 137 -6.07 4.25 7.70
C VAL A 137 -6.84 5.31 8.48
N ASN A 138 -7.76 6.04 7.84
CA ASN A 138 -8.58 7.05 8.52
C ASN A 138 -9.49 6.40 9.59
N SER A 139 -10.07 5.25 9.29
CA SER A 139 -10.87 4.49 10.24
C SER A 139 -10.02 3.97 11.41
N LEU A 140 -8.79 3.53 11.12
CA LEU A 140 -7.85 3.10 12.16
C LEU A 140 -7.45 4.26 13.07
N ALA A 141 -7.23 5.48 12.53
CA ALA A 141 -6.96 6.67 13.32
C ALA A 141 -8.14 7.04 14.24
N ASN A 142 -9.37 6.94 13.73
CA ASN A 142 -10.57 7.13 14.56
C ASN A 142 -10.70 6.07 15.67
N ILE A 143 -10.27 4.83 15.44
CA ILE A 143 -10.27 3.75 16.45
C ILE A 143 -9.19 4.03 17.49
N GLU A 144 -7.98 4.40 17.05
CA GLU A 144 -6.84 4.76 17.88
C GLU A 144 -7.21 5.86 18.88
N GLU A 145 -7.80 6.97 18.39
CA GLU A 145 -8.24 8.09 19.23
C GLU A 145 -9.29 7.63 20.26
N ARG A 146 -10.33 6.90 19.84
CA ARG A 146 -11.40 6.43 20.75
C ARG A 146 -10.95 5.43 21.78
N LYS A 147 -9.94 4.61 21.48
CA LYS A 147 -9.42 3.55 22.33
C LYS A 147 -8.18 3.99 23.11
N ASN A 148 -7.66 5.18 22.80
CA ASN A 148 -6.42 5.73 23.36
C ASN A 148 -5.23 4.78 23.15
N PHE A 149 -5.10 4.26 21.92
CA PHE A 149 -3.93 3.49 21.53
C PHE A 149 -2.78 4.45 21.22
N HIS A 150 -1.53 4.04 21.48
CA HIS A 150 -0.34 4.85 21.22
C HIS A 150 0.56 4.22 20.16
N HIS A 151 0.56 2.88 20.09
CA HIS A 151 1.33 2.13 19.12
C HIS A 151 0.48 1.02 18.53
N ILE A 152 0.58 0.81 17.23
CA ILE A 152 -0.20 -0.20 16.50
C ILE A 152 0.74 -1.00 15.61
N ILE A 153 0.67 -2.34 15.67
CA ILE A 153 1.32 -3.20 14.70
C ILE A 153 0.42 -3.28 13.47
N VAL A 154 0.94 -2.97 12.31
CA VAL A 154 0.21 -3.02 11.04
C VAL A 154 0.65 -4.24 10.24
N VAL A 155 -0.29 -5.14 9.93
CA VAL A 155 -0.06 -6.36 9.16
C VAL A 155 -0.66 -6.23 7.76
N SER A 156 0.17 -6.47 6.74
CA SER A 156 -0.21 -6.48 5.33
C SER A 156 0.81 -7.22 4.47
N ASP A 157 0.67 -7.17 3.14
CA ASP A 157 1.72 -7.61 2.22
C ASP A 157 2.95 -6.71 2.35
N GLY A 158 4.14 -7.32 2.32
CA GLY A 158 5.38 -6.58 2.48
C GLY A 158 5.51 -5.39 1.53
N THR A 159 5.19 -5.56 0.25
CA THR A 159 5.25 -4.49 -0.75
C THR A 159 4.26 -3.36 -0.48
N HIS A 160 3.11 -3.67 0.14
CA HIS A 160 2.06 -2.70 0.46
C HIS A 160 2.39 -1.86 1.72
N LEU A 161 3.17 -2.42 2.65
CA LEU A 161 3.46 -1.79 3.95
C LEU A 161 4.14 -0.43 3.84
N PHE A 162 4.97 -0.20 2.82
CA PHE A 162 5.63 1.10 2.63
C PHE A 162 4.62 2.22 2.37
N ARG A 163 3.59 1.97 1.57
CA ARG A 163 2.50 2.92 1.30
C ARG A 163 1.60 3.10 2.52
N ILE A 164 1.25 2.01 3.21
CA ILE A 164 0.46 2.06 4.45
C ILE A 164 1.18 2.89 5.51
N ALA A 165 2.48 2.67 5.72
CA ALA A 165 3.26 3.42 6.70
C ALA A 165 3.27 4.93 6.41
N LEU A 166 3.34 5.34 5.13
CA LEU A 166 3.22 6.75 4.75
C LEU A 166 1.84 7.31 5.08
N LEU A 167 0.77 6.57 4.79
CA LEU A 167 -0.61 6.98 5.09
C LEU A 167 -0.82 7.09 6.61
N CYS A 168 -0.39 6.10 7.38
CA CYS A 168 -0.44 6.11 8.83
C CYS A 168 0.30 7.32 9.41
N LYS A 169 1.51 7.59 8.93
CA LYS A 169 2.28 8.78 9.34
C LYS A 169 1.54 10.09 9.04
N ARG A 170 0.86 10.20 7.90
CA ARG A 170 0.06 11.38 7.55
C ARG A 170 -1.16 11.54 8.46
N ALA A 171 -1.75 10.43 8.89
CA ALA A 171 -2.87 10.41 9.83
C ALA A 171 -2.45 10.58 11.30
N GLY A 172 -1.15 10.72 11.59
CA GLY A 172 -0.64 10.90 12.95
C GLY A 172 -0.44 9.60 13.74
N LEU A 173 -0.64 8.43 13.12
CA LEU A 173 -0.50 7.13 13.75
C LEU A 173 0.97 6.72 13.92
N ASN A 174 1.30 6.16 15.10
CA ASN A 174 2.58 5.51 15.37
C ASN A 174 2.46 4.01 15.09
N VAL A 175 3.11 3.53 14.04
CA VAL A 175 2.94 2.14 13.59
C VAL A 175 4.26 1.38 13.48
N TYR A 176 4.21 0.10 13.85
CA TYR A 176 5.21 -0.91 13.55
C TYR A 176 4.71 -1.78 12.39
N THR A 177 5.51 -1.94 11.35
CA THR A 177 5.12 -2.73 10.18
C THR A 177 5.54 -4.19 10.34
N SER A 178 4.62 -5.11 10.06
CA SER A 178 4.87 -6.55 10.12
C SER A 178 4.34 -7.21 8.85
N PRO A 179 5.21 -7.68 7.95
CA PRO A 179 4.79 -8.34 6.74
C PRO A 179 4.27 -9.76 7.02
N ARG A 180 3.24 -10.16 6.28
CA ARG A 180 2.81 -11.56 6.26
C ARG A 180 3.89 -12.47 5.65
N ALA A 181 3.82 -13.75 5.94
CA ALA A 181 4.65 -14.74 5.27
C ALA A 181 4.41 -14.78 3.75
N PRO A 182 5.44 -15.05 2.93
CA PRO A 182 5.27 -15.22 1.49
C PRO A 182 4.30 -16.36 1.15
N LEU A 183 3.42 -16.13 0.16
CA LEU A 183 2.55 -17.17 -0.40
C LEU A 183 3.31 -17.87 -1.53
N GLY A 184 4.07 -18.91 -1.21
CA GLY A 184 4.72 -19.72 -2.22
C GLY A 184 5.53 -18.94 -3.26
N ARG A 185 5.76 -19.55 -4.44
CA ARG A 185 6.42 -18.89 -5.57
C ARG A 185 5.36 -18.14 -6.38
N ILE A 186 5.43 -16.83 -6.37
CA ILE A 186 4.62 -15.96 -7.24
C ILE A 186 5.31 -15.94 -8.61
N ASP A 187 4.52 -15.94 -9.70
CA ASP A 187 5.07 -15.73 -11.03
C ASP A 187 5.79 -14.37 -11.10
N ASP A 188 6.93 -14.33 -11.78
CA ASP A 188 7.76 -13.12 -11.87
C ASP A 188 7.00 -11.94 -12.49
N ILE A 189 6.05 -12.22 -13.39
CA ILE A 189 5.20 -11.21 -14.03
C ILE A 189 4.23 -10.61 -13.00
N ASP A 190 3.54 -11.43 -12.23
CA ASP A 190 2.63 -10.99 -11.17
C ASP A 190 3.36 -10.20 -10.08
N ALA A 191 4.56 -10.64 -9.71
CA ALA A 191 5.41 -9.95 -8.75
C ALA A 191 5.81 -8.55 -9.28
N ALA A 192 6.20 -8.45 -10.55
CA ALA A 192 6.55 -7.19 -11.19
C ALA A 192 5.33 -6.24 -11.31
N GLU A 193 4.16 -6.77 -11.65
CA GLU A 193 2.92 -5.98 -11.73
C GLU A 193 2.54 -5.39 -10.37
N ARG A 194 2.57 -6.19 -9.30
CA ARG A 194 2.32 -5.73 -7.92
C ARG A 194 3.32 -4.67 -7.49
N MET A 195 4.61 -4.88 -7.76
CA MET A 195 5.65 -3.90 -7.45
C MET A 195 5.41 -2.58 -8.20
N MET A 196 5.12 -2.63 -9.49
CA MET A 196 4.83 -1.45 -10.30
C MET A 196 3.60 -0.71 -9.78
N HIS A 197 2.54 -1.43 -9.43
CA HIS A 197 1.34 -0.86 -8.82
C HIS A 197 1.66 -0.08 -7.54
N GLU A 198 2.44 -0.65 -6.63
CA GLU A 198 2.81 0.02 -5.38
C GLU A 198 3.73 1.22 -5.63
N MET A 199 4.68 1.14 -6.57
CA MET A 199 5.54 2.26 -6.94
C MET A 199 4.74 3.44 -7.50
N LEU A 200 3.78 3.18 -8.38
CA LEU A 200 2.90 4.20 -8.97
C LEU A 200 1.96 4.80 -7.93
N SER A 201 1.32 3.94 -7.11
CA SER A 201 0.41 4.37 -6.05
C SER A 201 1.11 5.21 -4.99
N TYR A 202 2.31 4.80 -4.57
CA TYR A 202 3.14 5.59 -3.66
C TYR A 202 3.54 6.94 -4.26
N THR A 203 3.94 6.95 -5.54
CA THR A 203 4.34 8.18 -6.24
C THR A 203 3.15 9.14 -6.35
N ALA A 204 1.97 8.64 -6.75
CA ALA A 204 0.75 9.43 -6.84
C ALA A 204 0.37 10.03 -5.48
N LEU A 205 0.43 9.21 -4.43
CA LEU A 205 0.19 9.66 -3.05
C LEU A 205 1.22 10.72 -2.62
N ARG A 206 2.51 10.51 -2.89
CA ARG A 206 3.60 11.42 -2.46
C ARG A 206 3.53 12.78 -3.14
N MET A 207 3.12 12.79 -4.40
CA MET A 207 2.94 14.02 -5.20
C MET A 207 1.59 14.71 -4.95
N ASP A 208 0.76 14.16 -4.07
CA ASP A 208 -0.61 14.63 -3.80
C ASP A 208 -1.45 14.76 -5.10
N LEU A 209 -1.18 13.85 -6.04
CA LEU A 209 -1.90 13.79 -7.31
C LEU A 209 -3.31 13.25 -7.05
N ARG A 210 -4.20 14.13 -6.62
CA ARG A 210 -5.63 13.87 -6.39
C ARG A 210 -6.43 13.73 -7.69
N ALA A 211 -5.78 13.39 -8.80
CA ALA A 211 -6.46 13.11 -10.04
C ALA A 211 -7.34 11.87 -9.87
N SER A 212 -8.61 12.10 -9.56
CA SER A 212 -9.63 11.07 -9.29
C SER A 212 -9.67 9.94 -10.33
N GLY A 213 -9.30 10.21 -11.59
CA GLY A 213 -9.24 9.20 -12.65
C GLY A 213 -8.08 8.21 -12.53
N ILE A 214 -6.88 8.67 -12.16
CA ILE A 214 -5.69 7.79 -11.98
C ILE A 214 -5.88 6.94 -10.73
N ARG A 215 -6.44 7.51 -9.68
CA ARG A 215 -6.72 6.83 -8.42
C ARG A 215 -7.72 5.70 -8.63
N LEU A 216 -8.87 5.96 -9.26
CA LEU A 216 -9.88 4.95 -9.58
C LEU A 216 -9.34 3.83 -10.47
N TRP A 217 -8.45 4.14 -11.41
CA TRP A 217 -7.81 3.14 -12.26
C TRP A 217 -6.83 2.24 -11.47
N LEU A 218 -6.06 2.82 -10.53
CA LEU A 218 -5.15 2.08 -9.67
C LEU A 218 -5.91 1.21 -8.65
N GLU A 219 -6.99 1.71 -8.07
CA GLU A 219 -7.82 1.02 -7.07
C GLU A 219 -8.64 -0.11 -7.69
N GLY A 220 -9.17 0.08 -8.90
CA GLY A 220 -9.95 -0.93 -9.63
C GLY A 220 -9.14 -2.17 -10.04
N ARG A 221 -7.81 -2.11 -10.00
CA ARG A 221 -6.92 -3.24 -10.26
C ARG A 221 -6.58 -4.04 -8.99
N SER A 222 -6.56 -3.39 -7.83
CA SER A 222 -6.29 -4.03 -6.54
C SER A 222 -7.38 -5.01 -6.12
N SER A 223 -8.62 -4.84 -6.60
CA SER A 223 -9.75 -5.73 -6.26
C SER A 223 -9.85 -6.98 -7.15
N LYS A 224 -8.95 -7.16 -8.13
CA LYS A 224 -8.96 -8.27 -9.09
C LYS A 224 -7.77 -9.23 -8.98
N SER A 225 -6.87 -9.02 -7.99
CA SER A 225 -5.70 -9.88 -7.79
C SER A 225 -5.79 -10.72 -6.51
#